data_5ec4df7849d31472401059f629a5d40d
#
_entry.id   5ec4df7849d31472401059f629a5d40d
#
_cell.length_a   1.000
_cell.length_b   1.000
_cell.length_c   1.000
_cell.angle_alpha   90.00
_cell.angle_beta   90.00
_cell.angle_gamma   90.00
#
_symmetry.space_group_name_H-M   'P 1'
#
loop_
_entity.id
_entity.type
_entity.pdbx_description
1 polymer ?
#
loop_
_entity_poly.entity_id
_entity_poly.type
_entity_poly.pdbx_seq_one_letter_code
_entity_poly.pdbx_strand_id
1 'polypeptide(L)'
;MDDLKKRIQNMSLTRTDAEIAEYILAHFDTIGFQTSTTLAESIGVIDTSVIRFIRKLGFKGYSEFRAEMNKRAARQIRQSESGLMPGEKFARSLEQLNPSHLLYDVSQYTVENLRRSYDQLDQATVDQVVDILLSSDRKYVAGFRGTACCAQYMASKLLFLTPHVVPVTHADATAVENVLDITEKDCLFLYSFPRYSEINQVLMDIARESGAKIILMTDRRTCPLANKADVVIVAYIDGLGFTNSYVAPLSLSEVSLLAMSGRKDVTRSERFNRIDGIIEREKLY
;
A
#
# COMPACT_ATOMS: atom_id res chain seq x y z
N MET A 1 -15.68 -11.59 -12.15
CA MET A 1 -16.83 -12.50 -12.06
C MET A 1 -17.08 -13.21 -13.39
N ASP A 2 -17.10 -12.52 -14.51
CA ASP A 2 -17.44 -13.10 -15.83
C ASP A 2 -16.56 -14.27 -16.28
N ASP A 3 -15.27 -14.24 -16.07
CA ASP A 3 -14.36 -15.31 -16.54
C ASP A 3 -14.55 -16.63 -15.77
N LEU A 4 -14.64 -16.58 -14.42
CA LEU A 4 -14.86 -17.78 -13.61
C LEU A 4 -16.26 -18.37 -13.85
N LYS A 5 -17.27 -17.50 -13.93
CA LYS A 5 -18.65 -17.90 -14.23
C LYS A 5 -18.74 -18.54 -15.62
N LYS A 6 -18.08 -17.98 -16.63
CA LYS A 6 -17.98 -18.57 -17.97
C LYS A 6 -17.26 -19.92 -17.98
N ARG A 7 -16.17 -20.06 -17.21
CA ARG A 7 -15.46 -21.34 -17.08
C ARG A 7 -16.38 -22.41 -16.49
N ILE A 8 -17.09 -22.10 -15.39
CA ILE A 8 -18.05 -23.02 -14.76
C ILE A 8 -19.17 -23.39 -15.72
N GLN A 9 -19.74 -22.42 -16.44
CA GLN A 9 -20.84 -22.66 -17.41
C GLN A 9 -20.42 -23.51 -18.58
N ASN A 10 -19.15 -23.48 -18.99
CA ASN A 10 -18.65 -24.24 -20.13
C ASN A 10 -18.10 -25.63 -19.75
N MET A 11 -18.25 -26.06 -18.50
CA MET A 11 -17.73 -27.33 -18.00
C MET A 11 -18.85 -28.37 -17.87
N SER A 12 -18.51 -29.63 -18.13
CA SER A 12 -19.36 -30.76 -17.73
C SER A 12 -19.19 -31.00 -16.23
N LEU A 13 -20.23 -30.74 -15.43
CA LEU A 13 -20.21 -30.83 -13.96
C LEU A 13 -20.88 -32.13 -13.53
N THR A 14 -20.24 -32.85 -12.60
CA THR A 14 -20.90 -33.84 -11.78
C THR A 14 -21.85 -33.18 -10.78
N ARG A 15 -22.70 -33.93 -10.11
CA ARG A 15 -23.59 -33.41 -9.07
C ARG A 15 -22.80 -32.67 -7.98
N THR A 16 -21.73 -33.30 -7.47
CA THR A 16 -20.84 -32.70 -6.46
C THR A 16 -20.10 -31.47 -6.99
N ASP A 17 -19.65 -31.50 -8.26
CA ASP A 17 -19.02 -30.32 -8.87
C ASP A 17 -20.01 -29.13 -8.95
N ALA A 18 -21.29 -29.41 -9.25
CA ALA A 18 -22.33 -28.38 -9.31
C ALA A 18 -22.62 -27.76 -7.93
N GLU A 19 -22.71 -28.58 -6.89
CA GLU A 19 -22.88 -28.12 -5.51
C GLU A 19 -21.71 -27.21 -5.05
N ILE A 20 -20.46 -27.60 -5.38
CA ILE A 20 -19.28 -26.79 -5.09
C ILE A 20 -19.29 -25.48 -5.90
N ALA A 21 -19.63 -25.55 -7.19
CA ALA A 21 -19.68 -24.39 -8.08
C ALA A 21 -20.74 -23.38 -7.60
N GLU A 22 -21.92 -23.85 -7.23
CA GLU A 22 -23.02 -23.02 -6.75
C GLU A 22 -22.64 -22.31 -5.45
N TYR A 23 -22.02 -23.03 -4.51
CA TYR A 23 -21.53 -22.42 -3.28
C TYR A 23 -20.46 -21.35 -3.54
N ILE A 24 -19.47 -21.63 -4.41
CA ILE A 24 -18.43 -20.67 -4.79
C ILE A 24 -19.05 -19.40 -5.41
N LEU A 25 -20.04 -19.55 -6.28
CA LEU A 25 -20.70 -18.42 -6.93
C LEU A 25 -21.58 -17.62 -5.97
N ALA A 26 -22.22 -18.28 -5.01
CA ALA A 26 -23.05 -17.63 -3.97
C ALA A 26 -22.21 -16.89 -2.93
N HIS A 27 -21.00 -17.39 -2.63
CA HIS A 27 -20.12 -16.83 -1.60
C HIS A 27 -18.85 -16.21 -2.20
N PHE A 28 -18.94 -15.70 -3.41
CA PHE A 28 -17.79 -15.24 -4.21
C PHE A 28 -16.92 -14.22 -3.48
N ASP A 29 -17.52 -13.33 -2.69
CA ASP A 29 -16.83 -12.25 -1.99
C ASP A 29 -16.11 -12.74 -0.71
N THR A 30 -16.51 -13.89 -0.17
CA THR A 30 -16.00 -14.43 1.11
C THR A 30 -15.23 -15.74 0.94
N ILE A 31 -15.36 -16.40 -0.20
CA ILE A 31 -14.76 -17.72 -0.47
C ILE A 31 -13.25 -17.72 -0.34
N GLY A 32 -12.59 -16.61 -0.67
CA GLY A 32 -11.15 -16.44 -0.54
C GLY A 32 -10.63 -16.48 0.90
N PHE A 33 -11.50 -16.31 1.89
CA PHE A 33 -11.14 -16.37 3.31
C PHE A 33 -11.31 -17.77 3.93
N GLN A 34 -11.94 -18.68 3.22
CA GLN A 34 -12.16 -20.05 3.70
C GLN A 34 -10.96 -20.97 3.39
N THR A 35 -10.77 -22.01 4.20
CA THR A 35 -9.87 -23.12 3.86
C THR A 35 -10.63 -24.13 3.00
N SER A 36 -9.92 -25.03 2.30
CA SER A 36 -10.59 -26.11 1.55
C SER A 36 -11.44 -27.01 2.45
N THR A 37 -10.97 -27.24 3.67
CA THR A 37 -11.68 -28.02 4.68
C THR A 37 -12.96 -27.31 5.13
N THR A 38 -12.87 -26.02 5.49
CA THR A 38 -14.04 -25.23 5.89
C THR A 38 -15.08 -25.15 4.77
N LEU A 39 -14.61 -24.98 3.53
CA LEU A 39 -15.46 -24.99 2.37
C LEU A 39 -16.17 -26.35 2.18
N ALA A 40 -15.42 -27.44 2.30
CA ALA A 40 -15.95 -28.78 2.19
C ALA A 40 -17.02 -29.10 3.25
N GLU A 41 -16.76 -28.71 4.49
CA GLU A 41 -17.71 -28.82 5.62
C GLU A 41 -19.00 -28.01 5.35
N SER A 42 -18.87 -26.78 4.86
CA SER A 42 -20.02 -25.90 4.58
C SER A 42 -20.96 -26.44 3.50
N ILE A 43 -20.42 -27.24 2.57
CA ILE A 43 -21.19 -27.84 1.45
C ILE A 43 -21.65 -29.26 1.81
N GLY A 44 -20.98 -29.92 2.77
CA GLY A 44 -21.24 -31.33 3.11
C GLY A 44 -20.52 -32.30 2.16
N VAL A 45 -19.37 -31.93 1.61
CA VAL A 45 -18.55 -32.75 0.72
C VAL A 45 -17.17 -33.03 1.37
N ILE A 46 -16.39 -33.95 0.79
CA ILE A 46 -15.03 -34.20 1.24
C ILE A 46 -14.04 -33.20 0.63
N ASP A 47 -13.03 -32.81 1.39
CA ASP A 47 -12.00 -31.81 1.02
C ASP A 47 -11.31 -32.14 -0.33
N THR A 48 -11.05 -33.42 -0.58
CA THR A 48 -10.45 -33.87 -1.85
C THR A 48 -11.33 -33.58 -3.06
N SER A 49 -12.68 -33.56 -2.92
CA SER A 49 -13.60 -33.19 -3.99
C SER A 49 -13.50 -31.69 -4.32
N VAL A 50 -13.37 -30.85 -3.30
CA VAL A 50 -13.12 -29.41 -3.46
C VAL A 50 -11.81 -29.18 -4.21
N ILE A 51 -10.71 -29.78 -3.75
CA ILE A 51 -9.40 -29.61 -4.39
C ILE A 51 -9.42 -30.10 -5.85
N ARG A 52 -10.09 -31.23 -6.13
CA ARG A 52 -10.23 -31.74 -7.49
C ARG A 52 -11.03 -30.79 -8.38
N PHE A 53 -12.14 -30.23 -7.88
CA PHE A 53 -12.95 -29.28 -8.62
C PHE A 53 -12.16 -27.99 -8.92
N ILE A 54 -11.41 -27.46 -7.95
CA ILE A 54 -10.55 -26.29 -8.13
C ILE A 54 -9.48 -26.53 -9.20
N ARG A 55 -8.91 -27.73 -9.27
CA ARG A 55 -7.99 -28.09 -10.37
C ARG A 55 -8.69 -28.18 -11.72
N LYS A 56 -9.92 -28.67 -11.78
CA LYS A 56 -10.74 -28.63 -13.01
C LYS A 56 -11.01 -27.20 -13.48
N LEU A 57 -11.12 -26.22 -12.56
CA LEU A 57 -11.25 -24.80 -12.89
C LEU A 57 -9.95 -24.17 -13.43
N GLY A 58 -8.85 -24.95 -13.49
CA GLY A 58 -7.56 -24.50 -14.05
C GLY A 58 -6.57 -23.95 -13.03
N PHE A 59 -6.84 -24.08 -11.73
CA PHE A 59 -5.89 -23.70 -10.69
C PHE A 59 -4.98 -24.89 -10.31
N LYS A 60 -3.74 -24.63 -9.94
CA LYS A 60 -2.81 -25.67 -9.49
C LYS A 60 -3.24 -26.34 -8.17
N GLY A 61 -4.02 -25.62 -7.35
CA GLY A 61 -4.56 -26.10 -6.09
C GLY A 61 -5.37 -25.03 -5.37
N TYR A 62 -5.87 -25.38 -4.17
CA TYR A 62 -6.74 -24.50 -3.40
C TYR A 62 -6.06 -23.20 -2.98
N SER A 63 -4.77 -23.22 -2.67
CA SER A 63 -4.01 -22.02 -2.29
C SER A 63 -3.97 -20.97 -3.40
N GLU A 64 -3.76 -21.40 -4.65
CA GLU A 64 -3.79 -20.50 -5.81
C GLU A 64 -5.19 -19.95 -6.08
N PHE A 65 -6.21 -20.81 -6.02
CA PHE A 65 -7.61 -20.40 -6.12
C PHE A 65 -7.95 -19.35 -5.06
N ARG A 66 -7.63 -19.62 -3.81
CA ARG A 66 -7.88 -18.70 -2.68
C ARG A 66 -7.20 -17.35 -2.88
N ALA A 67 -5.94 -17.34 -3.29
CA ALA A 67 -5.19 -16.13 -3.59
C ALA A 67 -5.85 -15.32 -4.72
N GLU A 68 -6.31 -15.99 -5.78
CA GLU A 68 -7.01 -15.31 -6.89
C GLU A 68 -8.38 -14.78 -6.46
N MET A 69 -9.14 -15.51 -5.64
CA MET A 69 -10.42 -15.02 -5.11
C MET A 69 -10.23 -13.80 -4.21
N ASN A 70 -9.26 -13.82 -3.31
CA ASN A 70 -8.91 -12.67 -2.48
C ASN A 70 -8.51 -11.46 -3.33
N LYS A 71 -7.71 -11.67 -4.38
CA LYS A 71 -7.32 -10.62 -5.31
C LYS A 71 -8.52 -10.01 -6.05
N ARG A 72 -9.51 -10.83 -6.42
CA ARG A 72 -10.73 -10.38 -7.09
C ARG A 72 -11.67 -9.65 -6.14
N ALA A 73 -11.90 -10.18 -4.94
CA ALA A 73 -12.68 -9.53 -3.89
C ALA A 73 -12.09 -8.16 -3.54
N ALA A 74 -10.77 -8.08 -3.33
CA ALA A 74 -10.09 -6.82 -3.09
C ALA A 74 -10.23 -5.80 -4.24
N ARG A 75 -10.23 -6.25 -5.50
CA ARG A 75 -10.48 -5.37 -6.66
C ARG A 75 -11.91 -4.84 -6.69
N GLN A 76 -12.89 -5.67 -6.37
CA GLN A 76 -14.31 -5.31 -6.36
C GLN A 76 -14.62 -4.32 -5.24
N ILE A 77 -14.10 -4.56 -4.04
CA ILE A 77 -14.18 -3.65 -2.90
C ILE A 77 -13.56 -2.29 -3.24
N ARG A 78 -12.40 -2.25 -3.91
CA ARG A 78 -11.76 -1.00 -4.33
C ARG A 78 -12.61 -0.16 -5.28
N GLN A 79 -13.27 -0.79 -6.23
CA GLN A 79 -14.13 -0.07 -7.19
C GLN A 79 -15.37 0.50 -6.50
N SER A 80 -15.86 -0.16 -5.45
CA SER A 80 -17.04 0.26 -4.69
C SER A 80 -16.73 1.22 -3.53
N GLU A 81 -15.50 1.19 -2.97
CA GLU A 81 -15.16 1.95 -1.76
C GLU A 81 -14.41 3.27 -2.00
N SER A 82 -13.85 3.47 -3.20
CA SER A 82 -13.06 4.68 -3.49
C SER A 82 -13.85 5.99 -3.38
N GLY A 83 -15.18 5.91 -3.43
CA GLY A 83 -16.10 7.05 -3.29
C GLY A 83 -16.86 7.11 -1.97
N LEU A 84 -16.79 6.09 -1.11
CA LEU A 84 -17.57 6.05 0.12
C LEU A 84 -17.07 7.03 1.19
N MET A 85 -18.01 7.67 1.87
CA MET A 85 -17.70 8.48 3.06
C MET A 85 -17.23 7.58 4.22
N PRO A 86 -16.42 8.12 5.17
CA PRO A 86 -15.90 7.32 6.28
C PRO A 86 -16.97 6.59 7.09
N GLY A 87 -18.14 7.21 7.30
CA GLY A 87 -19.25 6.60 8.01
C GLY A 87 -19.87 5.41 7.28
N GLU A 88 -19.99 5.49 5.94
CA GLU A 88 -20.49 4.40 5.12
C GLU A 88 -19.49 3.22 5.10
N LYS A 89 -18.19 3.52 5.01
CA LYS A 89 -17.14 2.51 5.16
C LYS A 89 -17.22 1.81 6.53
N PHE A 90 -17.42 2.58 7.58
CA PHE A 90 -17.54 2.05 8.94
C PHE A 90 -18.75 1.15 9.06
N ALA A 91 -19.93 1.57 8.61
CA ALA A 91 -21.16 0.77 8.66
C ALA A 91 -20.99 -0.58 7.93
N ARG A 92 -20.43 -0.56 6.70
CA ARG A 92 -20.13 -1.80 5.95
C ARG A 92 -19.11 -2.68 6.65
N SER A 93 -18.11 -2.09 7.30
CA SER A 93 -17.09 -2.86 8.01
C SER A 93 -17.66 -3.66 9.17
N LEU A 94 -18.66 -3.12 9.87
CA LEU A 94 -19.35 -3.83 10.97
C LEU A 94 -20.08 -5.09 10.48
N GLU A 95 -20.59 -5.07 9.26
CA GLU A 95 -21.27 -6.23 8.64
C GLU A 95 -20.27 -7.32 8.17
N GLN A 96 -19.06 -6.93 7.83
CA GLN A 96 -18.05 -7.82 7.26
C GLN A 96 -17.06 -8.38 8.29
N LEU A 97 -16.91 -7.70 9.44
CA LEU A 97 -15.97 -8.10 10.48
C LEU A 97 -16.45 -9.36 11.19
N ASN A 98 -15.67 -10.43 11.10
CA ASN A 98 -15.84 -11.61 11.94
C ASN A 98 -14.83 -11.58 13.10
N PRO A 99 -15.27 -11.31 14.34
CA PRO A 99 -14.35 -11.21 15.49
C PRO A 99 -13.51 -12.48 15.70
N SER A 100 -14.03 -13.65 15.35
CA SER A 100 -13.36 -14.94 15.54
C SER A 100 -12.19 -15.14 14.57
N HIS A 101 -12.15 -14.41 13.45
CA HIS A 101 -11.12 -14.52 12.42
C HIS A 101 -10.31 -13.22 12.22
N LEU A 102 -10.56 -12.20 13.05
CA LEU A 102 -9.99 -10.87 12.87
C LEU A 102 -8.46 -10.86 12.70
N LEU A 103 -7.73 -11.57 13.56
CA LEU A 103 -6.26 -11.62 13.50
C LEU A 103 -5.77 -12.26 12.20
N TYR A 104 -6.41 -13.32 11.77
CA TYR A 104 -6.08 -14.00 10.52
C TYR A 104 -6.35 -13.07 9.33
N ASP A 105 -7.52 -12.46 9.27
CA ASP A 105 -7.93 -11.61 8.16
C ASP A 105 -7.02 -10.37 8.04
N VAL A 106 -6.74 -9.68 9.14
CA VAL A 106 -5.80 -8.54 9.16
C VAL A 106 -4.41 -8.96 8.68
N SER A 107 -3.91 -10.12 9.14
CA SER A 107 -2.61 -10.63 8.69
C SER A 107 -2.56 -10.90 7.19
N GLN A 108 -3.62 -11.50 6.63
CA GLN A 108 -3.71 -11.79 5.20
C GLN A 108 -3.73 -10.51 4.35
N TYR A 109 -4.52 -9.51 4.72
CA TYR A 109 -4.53 -8.21 4.04
C TYR A 109 -3.16 -7.53 4.09
N THR A 110 -2.50 -7.57 5.25
CA THR A 110 -1.18 -6.96 5.43
C THR A 110 -0.13 -7.62 4.54
N VAL A 111 -0.06 -8.96 4.56
CA VAL A 111 0.88 -9.73 3.73
C VAL A 111 0.63 -9.50 2.24
N GLU A 112 -0.65 -9.49 1.81
CA GLU A 112 -0.99 -9.27 0.40
C GLU A 112 -0.65 -7.84 -0.05
N ASN A 113 -0.90 -6.82 0.79
CA ASN A 113 -0.49 -5.46 0.48
C ASN A 113 1.03 -5.35 0.30
N LEU A 114 1.81 -5.95 1.19
CA LEU A 114 3.27 -6.00 1.09
C LEU A 114 3.69 -6.68 -0.21
N ARG A 115 3.26 -7.92 -0.44
CA ARG A 115 3.62 -8.69 -1.63
C ARG A 115 3.35 -7.91 -2.92
N ARG A 116 2.12 -7.38 -3.06
CA ARG A 116 1.71 -6.62 -4.25
C ARG A 116 2.47 -5.31 -4.43
N SER A 117 2.84 -4.66 -3.34
CA SER A 117 3.62 -3.43 -3.40
C SER A 117 5.04 -3.69 -3.86
N TYR A 118 5.67 -4.76 -3.35
CA TYR A 118 6.99 -5.19 -3.79
C TYR A 118 7.00 -5.67 -5.25
N ASP A 119 5.94 -6.37 -5.71
CA ASP A 119 5.79 -6.80 -7.11
C ASP A 119 5.72 -5.61 -8.10
N GLN A 120 5.39 -4.40 -7.63
CA GLN A 120 5.33 -3.17 -8.43
C GLN A 120 6.59 -2.31 -8.37
N LEU A 121 7.49 -2.59 -7.42
CA LEU A 121 8.70 -1.82 -7.21
C LEU A 121 9.87 -2.49 -7.92
N ASP A 122 10.52 -1.78 -8.82
CA ASP A 122 11.75 -2.20 -9.47
C ASP A 122 12.97 -1.42 -8.94
N GLN A 123 14.16 -1.96 -9.19
CA GLN A 123 15.42 -1.36 -8.74
C GLN A 123 15.64 0.03 -9.36
N ALA A 124 15.21 0.24 -10.60
CA ALA A 124 15.37 1.52 -11.28
C ALA A 124 14.56 2.62 -10.59
N THR A 125 13.34 2.31 -10.15
CA THR A 125 12.51 3.24 -9.37
C THR A 125 13.18 3.56 -8.02
N VAL A 126 13.73 2.57 -7.33
CA VAL A 126 14.46 2.78 -6.06
C VAL A 126 15.68 3.68 -6.28
N ASP A 127 16.47 3.42 -7.31
CA ASP A 127 17.67 4.21 -7.64
C ASP A 127 17.30 5.67 -7.95
N GLN A 128 16.23 5.91 -8.73
CA GLN A 128 15.74 7.26 -9.02
C GLN A 128 15.31 8.01 -7.74
N VAL A 129 14.59 7.33 -6.84
CA VAL A 129 14.19 7.91 -5.55
C VAL A 129 15.42 8.32 -4.74
N VAL A 130 16.40 7.43 -4.65
CA VAL A 130 17.66 7.67 -3.92
C VAL A 130 18.43 8.82 -4.53
N ASP A 131 18.57 8.86 -5.86
CA ASP A 131 19.28 9.92 -6.56
C ASP A 131 18.63 11.29 -6.34
N ILE A 132 17.29 11.38 -6.39
CA ILE A 132 16.57 12.61 -6.07
C ILE A 132 16.80 13.02 -4.62
N LEU A 133 16.66 12.11 -3.67
CA LEU A 133 16.84 12.41 -2.24
C LEU A 133 18.27 12.86 -1.92
N LEU A 134 19.28 12.28 -2.56
CA LEU A 134 20.69 12.61 -2.33
C LEU A 134 21.11 13.91 -3.01
N SER A 135 20.56 14.22 -4.18
CA SER A 135 20.91 15.43 -4.93
C SER A 135 20.17 16.68 -4.48
N SER A 136 19.09 16.53 -3.72
CA SER A 136 18.30 17.67 -3.26
C SER A 136 18.90 18.35 -2.04
N ASP A 137 18.81 19.68 -1.98
CA ASP A 137 19.24 20.48 -0.82
C ASP A 137 18.26 20.30 0.34
N ARG A 138 16.98 20.59 0.14
CA ARG A 138 15.90 20.36 1.10
C ARG A 138 15.00 19.24 0.64
N LYS A 139 14.50 18.43 1.59
CA LYS A 139 13.58 17.31 1.35
C LYS A 139 12.30 17.59 2.11
N TYR A 140 11.26 18.02 1.39
CA TYR A 140 9.93 18.18 1.96
C TYR A 140 9.22 16.83 1.92
N VAL A 141 8.82 16.34 3.09
CA VAL A 141 8.16 15.02 3.21
C VAL A 141 6.74 15.25 3.68
N ALA A 142 5.79 15.13 2.76
CA ALA A 142 4.40 15.47 2.97
C ALA A 142 3.48 14.25 3.06
N GLY A 143 2.54 14.29 3.98
CA GLY A 143 1.47 13.31 4.14
C GLY A 143 0.48 13.77 5.20
N PHE A 144 -0.82 13.60 4.94
CA PHE A 144 -1.87 14.21 5.73
C PHE A 144 -2.82 13.17 6.31
N ARG A 145 -3.42 13.47 7.48
CA ARG A 145 -4.35 12.57 8.17
C ARG A 145 -3.68 11.21 8.44
N GLY A 146 -4.22 10.12 7.89
CA GLY A 146 -3.64 8.78 8.07
C GLY A 146 -2.22 8.63 7.49
N THR A 147 -1.88 9.35 6.42
CA THR A 147 -0.54 9.28 5.83
C THR A 147 0.50 10.16 6.55
N ALA A 148 0.07 10.99 7.51
CA ALA A 148 0.99 11.80 8.32
C ALA A 148 2.00 10.91 9.06
N CYS A 149 1.60 9.71 9.50
CA CYS A 149 2.51 8.77 10.14
C CYS A 149 3.64 8.31 9.19
N CYS A 150 3.34 8.10 7.90
CA CYS A 150 4.35 7.73 6.90
C CYS A 150 5.33 8.88 6.65
N ALA A 151 4.81 10.09 6.49
CA ALA A 151 5.64 11.28 6.29
C ALA A 151 6.54 11.56 7.50
N GLN A 152 5.99 11.47 8.70
CA GLN A 152 6.76 11.66 9.94
C GLN A 152 7.85 10.59 10.11
N TYR A 153 7.52 9.32 9.85
CA TYR A 153 8.49 8.22 9.90
C TYR A 153 9.63 8.45 8.90
N MET A 154 9.29 8.68 7.63
CA MET A 154 10.28 8.93 6.57
C MET A 154 11.17 10.13 6.90
N ALA A 155 10.58 11.27 7.31
CA ALA A 155 11.32 12.46 7.66
C ALA A 155 12.27 12.22 8.85
N SER A 156 11.80 11.54 9.90
CA SER A 156 12.61 11.23 11.07
C SER A 156 13.83 10.37 10.73
N LYS A 157 13.67 9.38 9.84
CA LYS A 157 14.77 8.50 9.40
C LYS A 157 15.71 9.19 8.42
N LEU A 158 15.17 10.02 7.51
CA LEU A 158 15.99 10.83 6.60
C LEU A 158 16.92 11.79 7.36
N LEU A 159 16.47 12.34 8.49
CA LEU A 159 17.28 13.23 9.33
C LEU A 159 18.56 12.58 9.86
N PHE A 160 18.62 11.26 9.98
CA PHE A 160 19.87 10.57 10.28
C PHE A 160 20.84 10.58 9.09
N LEU A 161 20.29 10.43 7.86
CA LEU A 161 21.06 10.27 6.64
C LEU A 161 21.47 11.60 6.00
N THR A 162 20.66 12.66 6.15
CA THR A 162 20.85 13.94 5.45
C THR A 162 20.28 15.11 6.24
N PRO A 163 20.85 16.32 6.14
CA PRO A 163 20.27 17.53 6.71
C PRO A 163 19.03 18.03 5.91
N HIS A 164 18.41 19.06 6.45
CA HIS A 164 17.37 19.86 5.79
C HIS A 164 16.15 19.05 5.33
N VAL A 165 15.63 18.20 6.23
CA VAL A 165 14.37 17.46 6.02
C VAL A 165 13.24 18.20 6.73
N VAL A 166 12.18 18.52 5.98
CA VAL A 166 11.01 19.28 6.46
C VAL A 166 9.77 18.37 6.40
N PRO A 167 9.27 17.87 7.54
CA PRO A 167 8.00 17.14 7.57
C PRO A 167 6.82 18.10 7.40
N VAL A 168 5.87 17.74 6.50
CA VAL A 168 4.65 18.52 6.23
C VAL A 168 3.44 17.60 6.49
N THR A 169 2.90 17.67 7.71
CA THR A 169 1.93 16.67 8.21
C THR A 169 0.55 17.23 8.55
N HIS A 170 0.38 18.56 8.52
CA HIS A 170 -0.88 19.24 8.80
C HIS A 170 -1.49 19.77 7.49
N ALA A 171 -2.77 19.47 7.26
CA ALA A 171 -3.46 19.83 6.02
C ALA A 171 -4.18 21.19 6.17
N ASP A 172 -3.42 22.23 6.40
CA ASP A 172 -3.89 23.60 6.56
C ASP A 172 -2.97 24.59 5.82
N ALA A 173 -3.14 25.89 6.03
CA ALA A 173 -2.32 26.93 5.41
C ALA A 173 -0.82 26.77 5.71
N THR A 174 -0.47 26.23 6.89
CA THR A 174 0.91 25.97 7.28
C THR A 174 1.63 25.00 6.34
N ALA A 175 0.89 24.06 5.72
CA ALA A 175 1.47 23.18 4.71
C ALA A 175 1.97 23.97 3.48
N VAL A 176 1.22 24.96 3.06
CA VAL A 176 1.59 25.84 1.94
C VAL A 176 2.78 26.72 2.35
N GLU A 177 2.73 27.33 3.54
CA GLU A 177 3.80 28.18 4.07
C GLU A 177 5.13 27.41 4.18
N ASN A 178 5.09 26.13 4.63
CA ASN A 178 6.27 25.29 4.72
C ASN A 178 6.92 24.96 3.37
N VAL A 179 6.12 24.91 2.28
CA VAL A 179 6.60 24.49 0.96
C VAL A 179 6.78 25.71 0.02
N LEU A 180 6.35 26.88 0.43
CA LEU A 180 6.37 28.10 -0.40
C LEU A 180 7.77 28.44 -0.97
N ASP A 181 8.81 28.21 -0.17
CA ASP A 181 10.19 28.52 -0.53
C ASP A 181 10.93 27.33 -1.19
N ILE A 182 10.20 26.33 -1.72
CA ILE A 182 10.78 25.23 -2.47
C ILE A 182 11.38 25.72 -3.79
N THR A 183 12.53 25.20 -4.16
CA THR A 183 13.28 25.58 -5.37
C THR A 183 13.59 24.35 -6.24
N GLU A 184 14.16 24.59 -7.43
CA GLU A 184 14.61 23.52 -8.34
C GLU A 184 15.71 22.62 -7.76
N LYS A 185 16.35 23.03 -6.64
CA LYS A 185 17.36 22.26 -5.93
C LYS A 185 16.78 21.33 -4.85
N ASP A 186 15.48 21.42 -4.63
CA ASP A 186 14.77 20.73 -3.56
C ASP A 186 13.94 19.56 -4.11
N CYS A 187 13.39 18.73 -3.22
CA CYS A 187 12.40 17.73 -3.62
C CYS A 187 11.21 17.67 -2.66
N LEU A 188 10.07 17.26 -3.22
CA LEU A 188 8.86 16.92 -2.48
C LEU A 188 8.64 15.41 -2.54
N PHE A 189 8.66 14.74 -1.39
CA PHE A 189 8.22 13.35 -1.22
C PHE A 189 6.80 13.36 -0.65
N LEU A 190 5.81 12.97 -1.45
CA LEU A 190 4.39 13.05 -1.09
C LEU A 190 3.75 11.68 -0.96
N TYR A 191 3.09 11.42 0.18
CA TYR A 191 2.21 10.27 0.40
C TYR A 191 0.77 10.67 0.12
N SER A 192 0.20 10.22 -1.00
CA SER A 192 -1.17 10.55 -1.41
C SER A 192 -1.91 9.32 -1.91
N PHE A 193 -3.00 8.96 -1.22
CA PHE A 193 -3.81 7.78 -1.50
C PHE A 193 -5.28 8.18 -1.76
N PRO A 194 -6.17 7.27 -2.14
CA PRO A 194 -7.56 7.55 -2.51
C PRO A 194 -8.27 8.53 -1.57
N ARG A 195 -9.11 9.37 -2.14
CA ARG A 195 -9.60 10.65 -1.66
C ARG A 195 -8.53 11.74 -1.69
N TYR A 196 -7.63 11.63 -2.71
CA TYR A 196 -6.56 12.58 -2.98
C TYR A 196 -6.97 14.02 -2.64
N SER A 197 -6.43 14.51 -1.52
CA SER A 197 -6.85 15.78 -0.95
C SER A 197 -6.38 16.95 -1.82
N GLU A 198 -7.15 18.04 -1.89
CA GLU A 198 -6.80 19.23 -2.66
C GLU A 198 -5.46 19.82 -2.23
N ILE A 199 -5.12 19.76 -0.96
CA ILE A 199 -3.83 20.23 -0.47
C ILE A 199 -2.65 19.49 -1.12
N ASN A 200 -2.79 18.17 -1.42
CA ASN A 200 -1.77 17.40 -2.13
C ASN A 200 -1.53 17.97 -3.53
N GLN A 201 -2.63 18.35 -4.21
CA GLN A 201 -2.58 18.98 -5.52
C GLN A 201 -1.84 20.33 -5.46
N VAL A 202 -2.20 21.17 -4.48
CA VAL A 202 -1.59 22.48 -4.28
C VAL A 202 -0.08 22.36 -4.03
N LEU A 203 0.36 21.46 -3.15
CA LEU A 203 1.79 21.28 -2.89
C LEU A 203 2.56 20.76 -4.12
N MET A 204 1.95 19.89 -4.91
CA MET A 204 2.58 19.42 -6.15
C MET A 204 2.64 20.53 -7.20
N ASP A 205 1.65 21.42 -7.26
CA ASP A 205 1.67 22.55 -8.18
C ASP A 205 2.79 23.55 -7.81
N ILE A 206 2.91 23.90 -6.53
CA ILE A 206 4.01 24.75 -6.03
C ILE A 206 5.37 24.11 -6.37
N ALA A 207 5.55 22.82 -6.10
CA ALA A 207 6.80 22.13 -6.40
C ALA A 207 7.11 22.09 -7.90
N ARG A 208 6.10 21.87 -8.75
CA ARG A 208 6.26 21.85 -10.23
C ARG A 208 6.60 23.24 -10.77
N GLU A 209 5.92 24.27 -10.31
CA GLU A 209 6.17 25.67 -10.70
C GLU A 209 7.59 26.12 -10.35
N SER A 210 8.11 25.63 -9.22
CA SER A 210 9.48 25.91 -8.76
C SER A 210 10.55 25.03 -9.41
N GLY A 211 10.18 24.04 -10.23
CA GLY A 211 11.12 23.10 -10.86
C GLY A 211 11.65 22.01 -9.93
N ALA A 212 11.14 21.90 -8.71
CA ALA A 212 11.53 20.88 -7.75
C ALA A 212 11.16 19.46 -8.22
N LYS A 213 11.95 18.46 -7.79
CA LYS A 213 11.66 17.06 -8.06
C LYS A 213 10.56 16.53 -7.17
N ILE A 214 9.67 15.70 -7.74
CA ILE A 214 8.52 15.16 -7.02
C ILE A 214 8.57 13.64 -7.01
N ILE A 215 8.59 13.05 -5.83
CA ILE A 215 8.41 11.62 -5.56
C ILE A 215 7.01 11.43 -4.99
N LEU A 216 6.17 10.66 -5.67
CA LEU A 216 4.81 10.38 -5.24
C LEU A 216 4.68 8.92 -4.83
N MET A 217 4.31 8.65 -3.58
CA MET A 217 3.87 7.33 -3.14
C MET A 217 2.34 7.28 -3.10
N THR A 218 1.74 6.36 -3.86
CA THR A 218 0.29 6.29 -4.08
C THR A 218 -0.18 4.85 -4.30
N ASP A 219 -1.50 4.63 -4.48
CA ASP A 219 -2.09 3.29 -4.66
C ASP A 219 -2.00 2.75 -6.10
N ARG A 220 -1.82 3.63 -7.10
CA ARG A 220 -1.81 3.25 -8.52
C ARG A 220 -1.13 4.28 -9.40
N ARG A 221 -0.48 3.81 -10.48
CA ARG A 221 0.18 4.69 -11.47
C ARG A 221 -0.79 5.60 -12.24
N THR A 222 -2.09 5.27 -12.24
CA THR A 222 -3.15 6.06 -12.92
C THR A 222 -3.87 7.02 -11.98
N CYS A 223 -3.30 7.32 -10.80
CA CYS A 223 -3.91 8.30 -9.90
C CYS A 223 -3.87 9.72 -10.51
N PRO A 224 -4.80 10.61 -10.13
CA PRO A 224 -4.89 11.97 -10.72
C PRO A 224 -3.62 12.80 -10.57
N LEU A 225 -2.76 12.47 -9.60
CA LEU A 225 -1.54 13.20 -9.28
C LEU A 225 -0.29 12.65 -9.99
N ALA A 226 -0.36 11.44 -10.56
CA ALA A 226 0.81 10.72 -11.08
C ALA A 226 1.52 11.45 -12.22
N ASN A 227 0.78 12.16 -13.06
CA ASN A 227 1.34 12.91 -14.20
C ASN A 227 2.18 14.13 -13.81
N LYS A 228 2.14 14.53 -12.53
CA LYS A 228 2.93 15.64 -11.99
C LYS A 228 4.22 15.17 -11.30
N ALA A 229 4.36 13.87 -11.03
CA ALA A 229 5.50 13.32 -10.34
C ALA A 229 6.62 12.91 -11.31
N ASP A 230 7.87 13.10 -10.89
CA ASP A 230 9.04 12.59 -11.60
C ASP A 230 9.18 11.06 -11.35
N VAL A 231 8.85 10.60 -10.15
CA VAL A 231 8.87 9.19 -9.76
C VAL A 231 7.58 8.83 -9.02
N VAL A 232 7.00 7.68 -9.38
CA VAL A 232 5.80 7.14 -8.73
C VAL A 232 6.10 5.78 -8.11
N ILE A 233 5.93 5.68 -6.80
CA ILE A 233 6.00 4.44 -6.02
C ILE A 233 4.57 3.96 -5.77
N VAL A 234 4.25 2.72 -6.16
CA VAL A 234 2.93 2.13 -5.91
C VAL A 234 2.95 1.30 -4.64
N ALA A 235 2.13 1.68 -3.66
CA ALA A 235 1.94 0.96 -2.41
C ALA A 235 0.46 0.64 -2.21
N TYR A 236 0.15 -0.60 -1.86
CA TYR A 236 -1.21 -1.03 -1.59
C TYR A 236 -1.56 -0.82 -0.12
N ILE A 237 -2.73 -0.23 0.13
CA ILE A 237 -3.19 0.19 1.45
C ILE A 237 -4.54 -0.43 1.84
N ASP A 238 -4.88 -1.57 1.23
CA ASP A 238 -6.15 -2.22 1.53
C ASP A 238 -6.21 -2.57 3.03
N GLY A 239 -7.26 -2.13 3.68
CA GLY A 239 -7.51 -2.41 5.09
C GLY A 239 -8.79 -3.20 5.26
N LEU A 240 -8.89 -3.91 6.36
CA LEU A 240 -10.13 -4.53 6.77
C LEU A 240 -11.02 -3.47 7.44
N GLY A 241 -12.20 -3.25 6.87
CA GLY A 241 -13.14 -2.29 7.42
C GLY A 241 -12.85 -0.83 7.02
N PHE A 242 -13.03 0.10 7.96
CA PHE A 242 -13.00 1.55 7.68
C PHE A 242 -11.58 2.13 7.55
N THR A 243 -10.56 1.41 8.01
CA THR A 243 -9.18 1.89 8.02
C THR A 243 -8.40 1.43 6.79
N ASN A 244 -7.44 2.26 6.35
CA ASN A 244 -6.41 1.83 5.43
C ASN A 244 -5.20 1.28 6.22
N SER A 245 -4.47 0.33 5.63
CA SER A 245 -3.22 -0.17 6.20
C SER A 245 -2.04 0.58 5.58
N TYR A 246 -1.22 1.22 6.40
CA TYR A 246 -0.01 1.92 5.94
C TYR A 246 1.27 1.10 6.14
N VAL A 247 1.18 -0.20 6.41
CA VAL A 247 2.34 -1.08 6.60
C VAL A 247 3.18 -1.17 5.33
N ALA A 248 2.56 -1.34 4.15
CA ALA A 248 3.30 -1.39 2.90
C ALA A 248 3.96 -0.05 2.53
N PRO A 249 3.29 1.13 2.61
CA PRO A 249 3.96 2.42 2.47
C PRO A 249 5.17 2.62 3.38
N LEU A 250 5.07 2.23 4.65
CA LEU A 250 6.18 2.29 5.60
C LEU A 250 7.33 1.37 5.19
N SER A 251 7.03 0.13 4.80
CA SER A 251 8.03 -0.84 4.34
C SER A 251 8.77 -0.37 3.07
N LEU A 252 8.06 0.22 2.09
CA LEU A 252 8.69 0.78 0.90
C LEU A 252 9.51 2.04 1.21
N SER A 253 9.14 2.80 2.24
CA SER A 253 9.97 3.90 2.73
C SER A 253 11.29 3.38 3.31
N GLU A 254 11.27 2.25 4.04
CA GLU A 254 12.48 1.59 4.55
C GLU A 254 13.40 1.12 3.42
N VAL A 255 12.84 0.58 2.31
CA VAL A 255 13.63 0.22 1.13
C VAL A 255 14.41 1.44 0.61
N SER A 256 13.74 2.59 0.46
CA SER A 256 14.36 3.83 -0.01
C SER A 256 15.47 4.31 0.94
N LEU A 257 15.22 4.26 2.25
CA LEU A 257 16.18 4.65 3.29
C LEU A 257 17.40 3.73 3.32
N LEU A 258 17.18 2.40 3.24
CA LEU A 258 18.26 1.42 3.24
C LEU A 258 19.11 1.53 1.96
N ALA A 259 18.46 1.69 0.80
CA ALA A 259 19.16 1.91 -0.45
C ALA A 259 20.00 3.19 -0.43
N MET A 260 19.47 4.27 0.15
CA MET A 260 20.19 5.53 0.37
C MET A 260 21.38 5.35 1.32
N SER A 261 21.22 4.60 2.42
CA SER A 261 22.30 4.32 3.37
C SER A 261 23.44 3.49 2.78
N GLY A 262 23.12 2.63 1.80
CA GLY A 262 24.08 1.80 1.08
C GLY A 262 24.98 2.59 0.09
N ARG A 263 24.59 3.82 -0.29
CA ARG A 263 25.42 4.67 -1.15
C ARG A 263 26.64 5.16 -0.36
N LYS A 264 27.83 4.94 -0.88
CA LYS A 264 29.09 5.37 -0.23
C LYS A 264 29.16 6.90 -0.19
N ASP A 265 29.13 7.46 0.99
CA ASP A 265 29.28 8.88 1.25
C ASP A 265 29.89 9.11 2.63
N VAL A 266 31.04 9.76 2.64
CA VAL A 266 31.81 10.07 3.86
C VAL A 266 31.04 11.00 4.80
N THR A 267 30.31 11.95 4.24
CA THR A 267 29.52 12.95 4.99
C THR A 267 28.45 12.33 5.88
N ARG A 268 27.84 11.22 5.42
CA ARG A 268 26.85 10.51 6.25
C ARG A 268 27.47 9.84 7.46
N SER A 269 28.63 9.19 7.27
CA SER A 269 29.34 8.56 8.39
C SER A 269 29.76 9.58 9.43
N GLU A 270 30.24 10.75 9.02
CA GLU A 270 30.58 11.86 9.93
C GLU A 270 29.35 12.38 10.68
N ARG A 271 28.20 12.49 9.99
CA ARG A 271 26.93 12.90 10.60
C ARG A 271 26.48 11.92 11.69
N PHE A 272 26.53 10.60 11.43
CA PHE A 272 26.21 9.57 12.42
C PHE A 272 27.14 9.66 13.63
N ASN A 273 28.45 9.71 13.41
CA ASN A 273 29.43 9.82 14.48
C ASN A 273 29.19 11.08 15.36
N ARG A 274 28.78 12.19 14.73
CA ARG A 274 28.46 13.43 15.47
C ARG A 274 27.19 13.29 16.31
N ILE A 275 26.15 12.63 15.76
CA ILE A 275 24.89 12.34 16.47
C ILE A 275 25.19 11.46 17.69
N ASP A 276 25.90 10.34 17.49
CA ASP A 276 26.25 9.39 18.55
C ASP A 276 27.07 10.06 19.66
N GLY A 277 28.10 10.86 19.31
CA GLY A 277 28.89 11.59 20.28
C GLY A 277 28.08 12.60 21.12
N ILE A 278 27.02 13.21 20.53
CA ILE A 278 26.13 14.10 21.32
C ILE A 278 25.23 13.26 22.23
N ILE A 279 24.64 12.19 21.72
CA ILE A 279 23.73 11.29 22.46
C ILE A 279 24.45 10.71 23.69
N GLU A 280 25.68 10.21 23.50
CA GLU A 280 26.52 9.67 24.59
C GLU A 280 26.87 10.73 25.63
N ARG A 281 27.34 11.89 25.19
CA ARG A 281 27.71 12.97 26.08
C ARG A 281 26.55 13.48 26.93
N GLU A 282 25.39 13.66 26.33
CA GLU A 282 24.21 14.21 27.00
C GLU A 282 23.32 13.11 27.63
N LYS A 283 23.70 11.82 27.52
CA LYS A 283 22.95 10.67 28.07
C LYS A 283 21.48 10.68 27.71
N LEU A 284 21.20 10.87 26.40
CA LEU A 284 19.84 11.00 25.92
C LEU A 284 19.09 9.65 25.80
N TYR A 285 19.78 8.53 25.91
CA TYR A 285 19.24 7.16 26.00
C TYR A 285 19.84 6.45 27.22
#